data_a2ad3ece8b45dd2f1ad4e2bd0cdfe88a
#
_entry.id   a2ad3ece8b45dd2f1ad4e2bd0cdfe88a
#
_cell.length_a   1.000
_cell.length_b   1.000
_cell.length_c   1.000
_cell.angle_alpha   90.00
_cell.angle_beta   90.00
_cell.angle_gamma   90.00
#
_symmetry.space_group_name_H-M   'P 1'
#
loop_
_entity.id
_entity.type
_entity.pdbx_description
1 polymer ?
#
loop_
_entity_poly.entity_id
_entity_poly.type
_entity_poly.pdbx_seq_one_letter_code
_entity_poly.pdbx_strand_id
1 'polypeptide(L)'
;MKEYEHLAEEPREIYLSSAYYKAHWMWNHIIKTVKTMYNTKDAVLFATDLAITLKHKIKTKQQLKRAKQTAVSLEIFDSEYNNFMIGGNENQYYSYELVKNAQTIKKAWYPYTIEEYLATKETTTKNKKDKVKQKLGFIKKEEALGEVRLVVMDIAVSEDTETIRNDYSVIKCVRALISGNRYERQEVYTESFQGMNIDSQAIRVRQIMEDFDADVFVFDARTYGTIMTDAMAKLLYDEECFNGEKI
;
A
#
# COMPACT_ATOMS: atom_id res chain seq x y z
N MET A 1 41.01 -37.66 -8.79
CA MET A 1 39.78 -36.97 -8.30
C MET A 1 38.47 -37.70 -8.63
N LYS A 2 38.40 -38.48 -9.72
CA LYS A 2 37.18 -39.26 -10.06
C LYS A 2 36.91 -40.47 -9.15
N GLU A 3 37.88 -40.93 -8.43
CA GLU A 3 37.81 -42.16 -7.61
C GLU A 3 36.94 -42.02 -6.35
N TYR A 4 36.68 -40.78 -5.89
CA TYR A 4 35.89 -40.49 -4.68
C TYR A 4 34.60 -39.71 -4.96
N GLU A 5 34.23 -39.48 -6.23
CA GLU A 5 33.01 -38.77 -6.62
C GLU A 5 31.72 -39.45 -6.07
N HIS A 6 31.74 -40.79 -5.94
CA HIS A 6 30.64 -41.58 -5.40
C HIS A 6 30.51 -41.47 -3.84
N LEU A 7 31.51 -40.89 -3.17
CA LEU A 7 31.51 -40.67 -1.73
C LEU A 7 31.16 -39.20 -1.37
N ALA A 8 31.00 -38.36 -2.38
CA ALA A 8 30.59 -36.97 -2.14
C ALA A 8 29.14 -36.94 -1.62
N GLU A 9 28.95 -36.52 -0.40
CA GLU A 9 27.61 -36.29 0.13
C GLU A 9 27.03 -35.04 -0.53
N GLU A 10 25.77 -35.11 -0.93
CA GLU A 10 25.06 -33.91 -1.38
C GLU A 10 24.84 -32.96 -0.21
N PRO A 11 25.12 -31.65 -0.39
CA PRO A 11 24.91 -30.66 0.67
C PRO A 11 23.43 -30.63 1.06
N ARG A 12 23.16 -30.70 2.36
CA ARG A 12 21.82 -30.61 2.92
C ARG A 12 21.70 -29.35 3.75
N GLU A 13 20.63 -28.62 3.55
CA GLU A 13 20.32 -27.43 4.30
C GLU A 13 19.09 -27.66 5.18
N ILE A 14 19.18 -27.30 6.44
CA ILE A 14 18.09 -27.42 7.40
C ILE A 14 17.79 -26.05 7.96
N TYR A 15 16.55 -25.59 7.76
CA TYR A 15 16.05 -24.33 8.29
C TYR A 15 15.05 -24.59 9.40
N LEU A 16 15.29 -23.97 10.57
CA LEU A 16 14.40 -24.05 11.73
C LEU A 16 13.85 -22.64 12.00
N SER A 17 12.54 -22.51 12.11
CA SER A 17 11.89 -21.24 12.42
C SER A 17 10.52 -21.46 13.03
N SER A 18 10.03 -20.46 13.77
CA SER A 18 8.63 -20.32 14.13
C SER A 18 7.87 -19.59 13.01
N ALA A 19 6.55 -19.73 12.97
CA ALA A 19 5.73 -18.88 12.11
C ALA A 19 5.88 -17.42 12.56
N TYR A 20 5.95 -16.52 11.60
CA TYR A 20 6.21 -15.12 11.82
C TYR A 20 5.42 -14.27 10.78
N TYR A 21 5.86 -13.05 10.51
CA TYR A 21 5.20 -12.18 9.53
C TYR A 21 5.46 -12.64 8.08
N LYS A 22 4.45 -12.54 7.21
CA LYS A 22 4.59 -12.86 5.78
C LYS A 22 5.59 -11.95 5.04
N ALA A 23 5.88 -10.78 5.58
CA ALA A 23 6.95 -9.92 5.06
C ALA A 23 8.36 -10.42 5.40
N HIS A 24 8.49 -11.37 6.32
CA HIS A 24 9.78 -11.96 6.68
C HIS A 24 10.28 -12.92 5.58
N TRP A 25 11.60 -12.97 5.37
CA TRP A 25 12.23 -13.83 4.34
C TRP A 25 11.80 -15.29 4.41
N MET A 26 11.50 -15.79 5.60
CA MET A 26 11.08 -17.17 5.85
C MET A 26 9.79 -17.53 5.09
N TRP A 27 8.85 -16.60 4.94
CA TRP A 27 7.63 -16.86 4.18
C TRP A 27 7.93 -17.20 2.72
N ASN A 28 8.78 -16.42 2.07
CA ASN A 28 9.20 -16.70 0.69
C ASN A 28 9.97 -18.01 0.59
N HIS A 29 10.78 -18.32 1.62
CA HIS A 29 11.50 -19.60 1.70
C HIS A 29 10.54 -20.78 1.84
N ILE A 30 9.52 -20.71 2.69
CA ILE A 30 8.47 -21.72 2.81
C ILE A 30 7.78 -21.95 1.47
N ILE A 31 7.35 -20.87 0.78
CA ILE A 31 6.71 -20.98 -0.54
C ILE A 31 7.63 -21.70 -1.55
N LYS A 32 8.91 -21.33 -1.58
CA LYS A 32 9.91 -21.97 -2.44
C LYS A 32 10.08 -23.45 -2.09
N THR A 33 10.21 -23.78 -0.81
CA THR A 33 10.36 -25.16 -0.34
C THR A 33 9.15 -26.02 -0.69
N VAL A 34 7.93 -25.51 -0.50
CA VAL A 34 6.70 -26.22 -0.91
C VAL A 34 6.69 -26.49 -2.40
N LYS A 35 7.04 -25.51 -3.24
CA LYS A 35 7.13 -25.69 -4.70
C LYS A 35 8.17 -26.76 -5.07
N THR A 36 9.35 -26.75 -4.45
CA THR A 36 10.40 -27.75 -4.66
C THR A 36 9.92 -29.15 -4.24
N MET A 37 9.27 -29.25 -3.08
CA MET A 37 8.71 -30.51 -2.57
C MET A 37 7.72 -31.14 -3.56
N TYR A 38 6.88 -30.34 -4.22
CA TYR A 38 5.92 -30.82 -5.22
C TYR A 38 6.56 -31.16 -6.56
N ASN A 39 7.51 -30.36 -7.02
CA ASN A 39 8.07 -30.47 -8.36
C ASN A 39 9.19 -31.52 -8.45
N THR A 40 10.14 -31.50 -7.51
CA THR A 40 11.36 -32.31 -7.59
C THR A 40 11.48 -33.36 -6.47
N LYS A 41 10.70 -33.19 -5.39
CA LYS A 41 10.76 -34.01 -4.16
C LYS A 41 12.10 -33.90 -3.38
N ASP A 42 12.93 -32.92 -3.71
CA ASP A 42 14.25 -32.75 -3.10
C ASP A 42 14.18 -31.90 -1.81
N ALA A 43 12.99 -31.52 -1.38
CA ALA A 43 12.75 -30.75 -0.18
C ALA A 43 11.59 -31.32 0.62
N VAL A 44 11.64 -31.12 1.93
CA VAL A 44 10.57 -31.50 2.86
C VAL A 44 10.30 -30.34 3.81
N LEU A 45 9.01 -30.03 4.01
CA LEU A 45 8.54 -29.06 4.99
C LEU A 45 7.75 -29.78 6.08
N PHE A 46 8.14 -29.57 7.33
CA PHE A 46 7.38 -29.99 8.50
C PHE A 46 6.86 -28.79 9.25
N ALA A 47 5.60 -28.80 9.60
CA ALA A 47 4.99 -27.81 10.48
C ALA A 47 4.20 -28.53 11.56
N THR A 48 4.29 -28.05 12.79
CA THR A 48 3.57 -28.61 13.95
C THR A 48 2.72 -27.52 14.57
N ASP A 49 1.50 -27.86 14.92
CA ASP A 49 0.56 -26.98 15.60
C ASP A 49 0.32 -27.40 17.06
N LEU A 50 -0.55 -26.67 17.70
CA LEU A 50 -0.98 -26.90 19.06
C LEU A 50 -1.58 -28.31 19.29
N ALA A 51 -2.22 -28.89 18.29
CA ALA A 51 -2.85 -30.19 18.42
C ALA A 51 -1.81 -31.29 18.69
N ILE A 52 -0.65 -31.22 18.05
CA ILE A 52 0.45 -32.17 18.26
C ILE A 52 1.04 -32.02 19.66
N THR A 53 1.25 -30.81 20.13
CA THR A 53 1.80 -30.56 21.48
C THR A 53 0.86 -31.04 22.59
N LEU A 54 -0.44 -30.93 22.40
CA LEU A 54 -1.46 -31.46 23.31
C LEU A 54 -1.52 -33.00 23.25
N LYS A 55 -1.55 -33.56 22.04
CA LYS A 55 -1.61 -35.02 21.82
C LYS A 55 -0.46 -35.74 22.52
N HIS A 56 0.74 -35.19 22.42
CA HIS A 56 1.94 -35.76 23.03
C HIS A 56 2.21 -35.28 24.46
N LYS A 57 1.27 -34.56 25.08
CA LYS A 57 1.34 -34.04 26.45
C LYS A 57 2.58 -33.17 26.74
N ILE A 58 3.13 -32.54 25.70
CA ILE A 58 4.26 -31.60 25.81
C ILE A 58 3.80 -30.34 26.56
N LYS A 59 2.56 -29.90 26.33
CA LYS A 59 1.90 -28.82 27.05
C LYS A 59 0.53 -29.26 27.54
N THR A 60 0.09 -28.69 28.66
CA THR A 60 -1.25 -28.94 29.22
C THR A 60 -2.22 -27.88 28.72
N LYS A 61 -3.53 -28.20 28.70
CA LYS A 61 -4.59 -27.23 28.38
C LYS A 61 -4.54 -25.99 29.27
N GLN A 62 -4.15 -26.16 30.56
CA GLN A 62 -4.07 -25.06 31.50
C GLN A 62 -2.89 -24.10 31.17
N GLN A 63 -1.74 -24.66 30.79
CA GLN A 63 -0.60 -23.83 30.33
C GLN A 63 -0.94 -23.03 29.09
N LEU A 64 -1.69 -23.62 28.14
CA LEU A 64 -2.13 -22.94 26.93
C LEU A 64 -3.15 -21.84 27.20
N LYS A 65 -4.09 -22.11 28.13
CA LYS A 65 -5.04 -21.07 28.56
C LYS A 65 -4.32 -19.87 29.15
N ARG A 66 -3.31 -20.11 29.98
CA ARG A 66 -2.46 -19.03 30.53
C ARG A 66 -1.68 -18.31 29.44
N ALA A 67 -1.02 -19.04 28.54
CA ALA A 67 -0.30 -18.45 27.42
C ALA A 67 -1.20 -17.57 26.55
N LYS A 68 -2.43 -18.01 26.25
CA LYS A 68 -3.41 -17.22 25.51
C LYS A 68 -3.85 -15.95 26.25
N GLN A 69 -3.96 -16.01 27.59
CA GLN A 69 -4.32 -14.85 28.42
C GLN A 69 -3.18 -13.83 28.56
N THR A 70 -1.93 -14.28 28.50
CA THR A 70 -0.75 -13.43 28.65
C THR A 70 -0.15 -12.98 27.32
N ALA A 71 -0.65 -13.51 26.20
CA ALA A 71 -0.20 -13.11 24.87
C ALA A 71 -0.55 -11.64 24.59
N VAL A 72 0.37 -10.93 23.94
CA VAL A 72 0.20 -9.52 23.55
C VAL A 72 -1.01 -9.35 22.60
N SER A 73 -1.21 -10.33 21.72
CA SER A 73 -2.39 -10.39 20.84
C SER A 73 -2.74 -11.84 20.51
N LEU A 74 -3.97 -12.09 20.03
CA LEU A 74 -4.38 -13.41 19.55
C LEU A 74 -3.60 -13.82 18.30
N GLU A 75 -3.22 -12.88 17.45
CA GLU A 75 -2.42 -13.13 16.25
C GLU A 75 -1.03 -13.68 16.62
N ILE A 76 -0.37 -13.09 17.63
CA ILE A 76 0.92 -13.59 18.12
C ILE A 76 0.75 -14.99 18.74
N PHE A 77 -0.30 -15.21 19.52
CA PHE A 77 -0.59 -16.53 20.06
C PHE A 77 -0.78 -17.57 18.94
N ASP A 78 -1.57 -17.24 17.92
CA ASP A 78 -1.83 -18.13 16.77
C ASP A 78 -0.57 -18.36 15.92
N SER A 79 0.29 -17.37 15.81
CA SER A 79 1.60 -17.52 15.15
C SER A 79 2.50 -18.51 15.91
N GLU A 80 2.63 -18.37 17.22
CA GLU A 80 3.50 -19.21 18.03
C GLU A 80 2.98 -20.63 18.25
N TYR A 81 1.67 -20.81 18.38
CA TYR A 81 1.08 -22.09 18.76
C TYR A 81 0.36 -22.82 17.65
N ASN A 82 -0.19 -22.11 16.67
CA ASN A 82 -0.94 -22.68 15.55
C ASN A 82 -0.22 -22.56 14.20
N ASN A 83 1.01 -22.04 14.18
CA ASN A 83 1.80 -21.82 12.95
C ASN A 83 1.12 -20.92 11.92
N PHE A 84 0.27 -20.00 12.35
CA PHE A 84 -0.32 -19.04 11.42
C PHE A 84 0.66 -17.90 11.13
N MET A 85 0.95 -17.71 9.85
CA MET A 85 1.77 -16.59 9.42
C MET A 85 0.96 -15.29 9.47
N ILE A 86 1.47 -14.31 10.20
CA ILE A 86 0.84 -13.00 10.36
C ILE A 86 0.93 -12.23 9.05
N GLY A 87 -0.19 -11.63 8.61
CA GLY A 87 -0.28 -10.95 7.33
C GLY A 87 0.47 -9.61 7.21
N GLY A 88 0.88 -9.02 8.35
CA GLY A 88 1.55 -7.73 8.43
C GLY A 88 3.03 -7.79 8.76
N ASN A 89 3.62 -6.63 9.03
CA ASN A 89 4.96 -6.45 9.60
C ASN A 89 4.88 -6.31 11.13
N GLU A 90 5.98 -6.63 11.82
CA GLU A 90 6.11 -6.48 13.28
C GLU A 90 5.80 -5.06 13.78
N ASN A 91 6.11 -4.05 12.97
CA ASN A 91 5.89 -2.63 13.27
C ASN A 91 4.58 -2.08 12.69
N GLN A 92 3.67 -2.94 12.24
CA GLN A 92 2.43 -2.49 11.62
C GLN A 92 1.45 -2.01 12.69
N TYR A 93 1.07 -0.74 12.61
CA TYR A 93 0.10 -0.12 13.54
C TYR A 93 -1.32 -0.69 13.36
N TYR A 94 -1.73 -0.98 12.11
CA TYR A 94 -3.01 -1.58 11.79
C TYR A 94 -2.85 -3.03 11.38
N SER A 95 -3.65 -3.93 11.95
CA SER A 95 -3.65 -5.33 11.53
C SER A 95 -4.14 -5.50 10.09
N TYR A 96 -3.64 -6.51 9.39
CA TYR A 96 -4.11 -6.84 8.04
C TYR A 96 -5.61 -7.04 7.97
N GLU A 97 -6.21 -7.65 8.99
CA GLU A 97 -7.66 -7.89 9.06
C GLU A 97 -8.45 -6.58 9.15
N LEU A 98 -7.99 -5.62 9.94
CA LEU A 98 -8.61 -4.29 10.01
C LEU A 98 -8.60 -3.61 8.65
N VAL A 99 -7.46 -3.62 7.97
CA VAL A 99 -7.34 -3.04 6.62
C VAL A 99 -8.24 -3.76 5.63
N LYS A 100 -8.25 -5.10 5.64
CA LYS A 100 -9.10 -5.91 4.77
C LYS A 100 -10.58 -5.67 5.01
N ASN A 101 -11.01 -5.59 6.27
CA ASN A 101 -12.40 -5.34 6.62
C ASN A 101 -12.85 -3.91 6.25
N ALA A 102 -11.92 -2.97 6.23
CA ALA A 102 -12.17 -1.59 5.77
C ALA A 102 -12.29 -1.46 4.25
N GLN A 103 -11.91 -2.47 3.47
CA GLN A 103 -12.01 -2.47 2.00
C GLN A 103 -13.45 -2.70 1.55
N THR A 104 -14.29 -1.68 1.66
CA THR A 104 -15.73 -1.74 1.33
C THR A 104 -16.06 -1.23 -0.08
N ILE A 105 -15.14 -0.52 -0.72
CA ILE A 105 -15.34 0.10 -2.04
C ILE A 105 -15.21 -0.97 -3.13
N LYS A 106 -16.29 -1.17 -3.89
CA LYS A 106 -16.37 -2.21 -4.94
C LYS A 106 -15.72 -1.82 -6.26
N LYS A 107 -15.62 -0.52 -6.57
CA LYS A 107 -15.05 -0.02 -7.81
C LYS A 107 -13.85 0.85 -7.52
N ALA A 108 -12.72 0.53 -8.15
CA ALA A 108 -11.54 1.36 -8.13
C ALA A 108 -11.81 2.67 -8.90
N TRP A 109 -11.20 3.75 -8.45
CA TRP A 109 -11.09 5.00 -9.18
C TRP A 109 -9.61 5.21 -9.52
N TYR A 110 -9.33 5.68 -10.71
CA TYR A 110 -7.97 5.96 -11.18
C TYR A 110 -7.94 7.32 -11.88
N PRO A 111 -6.99 8.20 -11.52
CA PRO A 111 -6.73 9.42 -12.28
C PRO A 111 -6.12 9.05 -13.63
N TYR A 112 -6.13 10.01 -14.56
CA TYR A 112 -5.38 9.86 -15.80
C TYR A 112 -3.89 9.67 -15.56
N THR A 113 -3.21 9.01 -16.49
CA THR A 113 -1.75 9.11 -16.56
C THR A 113 -1.36 10.54 -16.97
N ILE A 114 -0.10 10.92 -16.76
CA ILE A 114 0.40 12.25 -17.17
C ILE A 114 0.23 12.42 -18.69
N GLU A 115 0.50 11.38 -19.47
CA GLU A 115 0.38 11.41 -20.95
C GLU A 115 -1.07 11.62 -21.38
N GLU A 116 -1.99 10.89 -20.80
CA GLU A 116 -3.42 11.03 -21.05
C GLU A 116 -3.95 12.40 -20.65
N TYR A 117 -3.48 12.96 -19.55
CA TYR A 117 -3.83 14.28 -19.07
C TYR A 117 -3.36 15.37 -20.05
N LEU A 118 -2.12 15.29 -20.52
CA LEU A 118 -1.58 16.22 -21.51
C LEU A 118 -2.36 16.12 -22.83
N ALA A 119 -2.66 14.91 -23.28
CA ALA A 119 -3.49 14.70 -24.47
C ALA A 119 -4.90 15.29 -24.30
N THR A 120 -5.48 15.31 -23.10
CA THR A 120 -6.79 15.97 -22.85
C THR A 120 -6.69 17.48 -22.87
N LYS A 121 -5.55 18.09 -22.48
CA LYS A 121 -5.34 19.55 -22.53
C LYS A 121 -5.20 20.09 -23.95
N GLU A 122 -4.58 19.35 -24.84
CA GLU A 122 -4.49 19.70 -26.24
C GLU A 122 -5.85 19.66 -26.97
N THR A 123 -6.87 19.09 -26.34
CA THR A 123 -8.19 18.92 -26.93
C THR A 123 -9.12 20.05 -26.51
N THR A 124 -9.31 21.03 -27.35
CA THR A 124 -10.09 22.25 -27.11
C THR A 124 -11.61 22.04 -26.94
N THR A 125 -12.16 20.88 -27.26
CA THR A 125 -13.60 20.61 -27.24
C THR A 125 -14.01 19.73 -26.05
N LYS A 126 -14.91 20.24 -25.18
CA LYS A 126 -15.44 19.51 -24.01
C LYS A 126 -15.91 18.09 -24.34
N ASN A 127 -16.61 17.91 -25.47
CA ASN A 127 -17.09 16.60 -25.92
C ASN A 127 -15.99 15.57 -26.23
N LYS A 128 -14.79 16.01 -26.61
CA LYS A 128 -13.64 15.11 -26.81
C LYS A 128 -13.01 14.70 -25.49
N LYS A 129 -12.91 15.64 -24.53
CA LYS A 129 -12.46 15.36 -23.16
C LYS A 129 -13.35 14.32 -22.50
N ASP A 130 -14.67 14.46 -22.61
CA ASP A 130 -15.62 13.51 -22.03
C ASP A 130 -15.56 12.13 -22.71
N LYS A 131 -15.30 12.06 -24.02
CA LYS A 131 -15.11 10.79 -24.73
C LYS A 131 -13.84 10.07 -24.32
N VAL A 132 -12.73 10.78 -24.09
CA VAL A 132 -11.49 10.20 -23.57
C VAL A 132 -11.72 9.70 -22.16
N LYS A 133 -12.39 10.46 -21.31
CA LYS A 133 -12.78 10.07 -19.94
C LYS A 133 -13.63 8.79 -19.94
N GLN A 134 -14.62 8.69 -20.81
CA GLN A 134 -15.46 7.49 -20.95
C GLN A 134 -14.65 6.27 -21.42
N LYS A 135 -13.73 6.45 -22.37
CA LYS A 135 -12.91 5.37 -22.92
C LYS A 135 -11.99 4.75 -21.87
N LEU A 136 -11.52 5.55 -20.91
CA LEU A 136 -10.64 5.11 -19.82
C LEU A 136 -11.42 4.48 -18.64
N GLY A 137 -12.73 4.33 -18.76
CA GLY A 137 -13.57 3.79 -17.69
C GLY A 137 -13.71 4.74 -16.50
N PHE A 138 -13.33 6.00 -16.68
CA PHE A 138 -13.51 7.04 -15.68
C PHE A 138 -15.00 7.36 -15.53
N ILE A 139 -15.59 6.85 -14.49
CA ILE A 139 -16.93 7.27 -14.08
C ILE A 139 -16.73 8.38 -13.06
N LYS A 140 -16.95 9.64 -13.47
CA LYS A 140 -17.12 10.73 -12.53
C LYS A 140 -18.31 10.35 -11.65
N LYS A 141 -18.05 9.98 -10.40
CA LYS A 141 -19.10 9.67 -9.46
C LYS A 141 -19.78 10.99 -9.12
N GLU A 142 -21.11 11.05 -9.30
CA GLU A 142 -21.87 12.20 -8.88
C GLU A 142 -21.57 12.49 -7.41
N GLU A 143 -21.33 13.75 -7.12
CA GLU A 143 -21.05 14.22 -5.77
C GLU A 143 -22.31 14.07 -4.91
N ALA A 144 -22.18 13.40 -3.78
CA ALA A 144 -23.28 13.31 -2.83
C ALA A 144 -23.48 14.65 -2.13
N LEU A 145 -24.72 14.95 -1.73
CA LEU A 145 -25.01 16.19 -1.01
C LEU A 145 -24.13 16.35 0.23
N GLY A 146 -23.34 17.43 0.29
CA GLY A 146 -22.40 17.70 1.38
C GLY A 146 -21.16 16.82 1.40
N GLU A 147 -20.86 16.12 0.31
CA GLU A 147 -19.58 15.42 0.11
C GLU A 147 -18.45 16.45 0.00
N VAL A 148 -17.33 16.16 0.64
CA VAL A 148 -16.08 16.91 0.48
C VAL A 148 -15.01 15.97 -0.05
N ARG A 149 -14.32 16.38 -1.10
CA ARG A 149 -13.23 15.62 -1.73
C ARG A 149 -11.89 16.22 -1.40
N LEU A 150 -11.03 15.41 -0.82
CA LEU A 150 -9.72 15.86 -0.38
C LEU A 150 -8.64 15.08 -1.13
N VAL A 151 -7.63 15.81 -1.57
CA VAL A 151 -6.33 15.24 -1.94
C VAL A 151 -5.38 15.48 -0.79
N VAL A 152 -4.82 14.43 -0.23
CA VAL A 152 -3.90 14.50 0.92
C VAL A 152 -2.54 14.01 0.46
N MET A 153 -1.48 14.72 0.80
CA MET A 153 -0.12 14.35 0.41
C MET A 153 0.84 14.40 1.58
N ASP A 154 1.65 13.36 1.67
CA ASP A 154 2.90 13.34 2.44
C ASP A 154 4.06 13.52 1.46
N ILE A 155 4.87 14.58 1.67
CA ILE A 155 5.87 15.03 0.72
C ILE A 155 7.24 14.55 1.13
N ALA A 156 7.89 13.77 0.28
CA ALA A 156 9.31 13.46 0.37
C ALA A 156 10.03 14.02 -0.86
N VAL A 157 11.15 14.69 -0.63
CA VAL A 157 11.95 15.28 -1.70
C VAL A 157 13.40 14.93 -1.46
N SER A 158 13.87 13.94 -2.17
CA SER A 158 15.29 13.76 -2.38
C SER A 158 15.52 12.77 -3.52
N GLU A 159 16.57 13.02 -4.29
CA GLU A 159 17.03 12.08 -5.29
C GLU A 159 17.67 10.87 -4.59
N ASP A 160 17.36 9.67 -5.04
CA ASP A 160 18.03 8.47 -4.57
C ASP A 160 19.52 8.55 -4.89
N THR A 161 20.35 8.36 -3.87
CA THR A 161 21.78 8.09 -4.07
C THR A 161 22.03 6.59 -3.92
N GLU A 162 23.11 6.07 -4.49
CA GLU A 162 23.42 4.62 -4.42
C GLU A 162 23.46 4.04 -2.99
N THR A 163 23.59 4.90 -1.98
CA THR A 163 23.74 4.51 -0.57
C THR A 163 22.57 4.87 0.33
N ILE A 164 21.66 5.77 -0.09
CA ILE A 164 20.55 6.26 0.73
C ILE A 164 19.26 6.04 -0.04
N ARG A 165 18.40 5.16 0.47
CA ARG A 165 17.01 5.04 0.01
C ARG A 165 16.19 6.14 0.66
N ASN A 166 15.57 6.94 -0.18
CA ASN A 166 14.74 8.06 0.27
C ASN A 166 13.31 7.61 0.56
N ASP A 167 12.63 8.41 1.37
CA ASP A 167 11.23 8.19 1.68
C ASP A 167 10.36 8.37 0.42
N TYR A 168 9.20 7.75 0.44
CA TYR A 168 8.21 7.88 -0.61
C TYR A 168 7.33 9.09 -0.36
N SER A 169 7.06 9.86 -1.41
CA SER A 169 5.90 10.74 -1.42
C SER A 169 4.65 9.91 -1.63
N VAL A 170 3.59 10.20 -0.89
CA VAL A 170 2.32 9.49 -0.98
C VAL A 170 1.19 10.47 -1.19
N ILE A 171 0.40 10.23 -2.24
CA ILE A 171 -0.84 10.97 -2.50
C ILE A 171 -2.03 10.05 -2.22
N LYS A 172 -3.04 10.59 -1.53
CA LYS A 172 -4.31 9.90 -1.25
C LYS A 172 -5.48 10.77 -1.67
N CYS A 173 -6.46 10.16 -2.34
CA CYS A 173 -7.74 10.78 -2.61
C CYS A 173 -8.79 10.22 -1.66
N VAL A 174 -9.42 11.11 -0.92
CA VAL A 174 -10.38 10.78 0.13
C VAL A 174 -11.70 11.49 -0.13
N ARG A 175 -12.80 10.73 -0.06
CA ARG A 175 -14.15 11.28 -0.01
C ARG A 175 -14.60 11.32 1.44
N ALA A 176 -15.08 12.48 1.90
CA ALA A 176 -15.71 12.64 3.19
C ALA A 176 -17.21 12.77 2.95
N LEU A 177 -17.97 11.75 3.34
CA LEU A 177 -19.41 11.65 3.17
C LEU A 177 -20.12 11.94 4.48
N ILE A 178 -21.22 12.66 4.45
CA ILE A 178 -22.04 12.89 5.65
C ILE A 178 -22.71 11.60 6.07
N SER A 179 -22.48 11.17 7.32
CA SER A 179 -23.12 10.02 7.94
C SER A 179 -23.66 10.43 9.33
N GLY A 180 -24.90 10.89 9.38
CA GLY A 180 -25.49 11.48 10.59
C GLY A 180 -24.73 12.73 11.03
N ASN A 181 -24.19 12.73 12.26
CA ASN A 181 -23.41 13.85 12.83
C ASN A 181 -21.90 13.72 12.59
N ARG A 182 -21.45 12.82 11.70
CA ARG A 182 -20.03 12.54 11.43
C ARG A 182 -19.79 12.45 9.94
N TYR A 183 -18.51 12.56 9.57
CA TYR A 183 -18.05 12.23 8.23
C TYR A 183 -17.51 10.81 8.18
N GLU A 184 -18.02 10.01 7.25
CA GLU A 184 -17.39 8.75 6.83
C GLU A 184 -16.32 9.09 5.79
N ARG A 185 -15.11 8.57 5.99
CA ARG A 185 -13.97 8.80 5.11
C ARG A 185 -13.74 7.56 4.26
N GLN A 186 -13.75 7.76 2.96
CA GLN A 186 -13.49 6.71 1.99
C GLN A 186 -12.23 7.05 1.20
N GLU A 187 -11.15 6.31 1.42
CA GLU A 187 -9.95 6.38 0.59
C GLU A 187 -10.25 5.66 -0.73
N VAL A 188 -10.23 6.40 -1.83
CA VAL A 188 -10.62 5.89 -3.17
C VAL A 188 -9.43 5.67 -4.07
N TYR A 189 -8.29 6.28 -3.76
CA TYR A 189 -7.05 6.14 -4.51
C TYR A 189 -5.84 6.42 -3.64
N THR A 190 -4.76 5.69 -3.88
CA THR A 190 -3.44 5.94 -3.29
C THR A 190 -2.38 5.75 -4.36
N GLU A 191 -1.48 6.70 -4.46
CA GLU A 191 -0.29 6.63 -5.31
C GLU A 191 0.94 6.96 -4.47
N SER A 192 2.03 6.25 -4.70
CA SER A 192 3.33 6.55 -4.09
C SER A 192 4.40 6.61 -5.15
N PHE A 193 5.34 7.54 -5.02
CA PHE A 193 6.46 7.69 -5.92
C PHE A 193 7.72 8.13 -5.15
N GLN A 194 8.86 7.88 -5.74
CA GLN A 194 10.18 8.14 -5.18
C GLN A 194 11.03 8.90 -6.19
N GLY A 195 11.92 9.78 -5.71
CA GLY A 195 12.89 10.49 -6.56
C GLY A 195 12.29 11.57 -7.48
N MET A 196 11.01 11.93 -7.32
CA MET A 196 10.37 12.97 -8.13
C MET A 196 10.63 14.36 -7.54
N ASN A 197 11.07 15.32 -8.34
CA ASN A 197 11.25 16.70 -7.90
C ASN A 197 9.90 17.38 -7.58
N ILE A 198 9.93 18.46 -6.80
CA ILE A 198 8.70 19.13 -6.31
C ILE A 198 7.83 19.66 -7.45
N ASP A 199 8.43 20.22 -8.51
CA ASP A 199 7.63 20.76 -9.62
C ASP A 199 6.84 19.65 -10.33
N SER A 200 7.47 18.50 -10.56
CA SER A 200 6.79 17.32 -11.12
C SER A 200 5.71 16.77 -10.18
N GLN A 201 5.97 16.77 -8.86
CA GLN A 201 4.99 16.39 -7.86
C GLN A 201 3.80 17.35 -7.87
N ALA A 202 4.03 18.66 -7.95
CA ALA A 202 2.99 19.68 -8.02
C ALA A 202 2.10 19.51 -9.27
N ILE A 203 2.71 19.23 -10.44
CA ILE A 203 1.98 18.94 -11.69
C ILE A 203 1.08 17.70 -11.48
N ARG A 204 1.61 16.64 -10.87
CA ARG A 204 0.84 15.43 -10.62
C ARG A 204 -0.31 15.66 -9.65
N VAL A 205 -0.08 16.39 -8.57
CA VAL A 205 -1.13 16.76 -7.60
C VAL A 205 -2.23 17.56 -8.29
N ARG A 206 -1.88 18.59 -9.06
CA ARG A 206 -2.85 19.39 -9.79
C ARG A 206 -3.71 18.56 -10.72
N GLN A 207 -3.09 17.66 -11.49
CA GLN A 207 -3.79 16.73 -12.36
C GLN A 207 -4.78 15.86 -11.59
N ILE A 208 -4.33 15.27 -10.45
CA ILE A 208 -5.19 14.43 -9.62
C ILE A 208 -6.35 15.24 -9.04
N MET A 209 -6.10 16.48 -8.62
CA MET A 209 -7.15 17.37 -8.11
C MET A 209 -8.20 17.68 -9.19
N GLU A 210 -7.78 17.98 -10.41
CA GLU A 210 -8.71 18.21 -11.54
C GLU A 210 -9.50 16.95 -11.90
N ASP A 211 -8.85 15.78 -11.93
CA ASP A 211 -9.49 14.51 -12.28
C ASP A 211 -10.47 14.03 -11.19
N PHE A 212 -10.12 14.28 -9.95
CA PHE A 212 -10.92 13.90 -8.78
C PHE A 212 -12.02 14.91 -8.46
N ASP A 213 -11.96 16.11 -9.04
CA ASP A 213 -12.83 17.23 -8.69
C ASP A 213 -12.68 17.56 -7.19
N ALA A 214 -11.44 17.73 -6.75
CA ALA A 214 -11.11 17.90 -5.34
C ALA A 214 -11.41 19.32 -4.85
N ASP A 215 -12.05 19.41 -3.68
CA ASP A 215 -12.35 20.68 -3.03
C ASP A 215 -11.14 21.22 -2.27
N VAL A 216 -10.33 20.33 -1.71
CA VAL A 216 -9.24 20.69 -0.80
C VAL A 216 -8.00 19.85 -1.05
N PHE A 217 -6.84 20.54 -1.04
CA PHE A 217 -5.52 19.90 -0.98
C PHE A 217 -4.93 20.06 0.42
N VAL A 218 -4.52 18.95 1.04
CA VAL A 218 -3.99 18.89 2.40
C VAL A 218 -2.59 18.29 2.39
N PHE A 219 -1.64 18.99 2.98
CA PHE A 219 -0.26 18.49 3.13
C PHE A 219 0.40 19.14 4.36
N ASP A 220 1.51 18.55 4.84
CA ASP A 220 2.29 19.19 5.92
C ASP A 220 3.07 20.38 5.35
N ALA A 221 2.76 21.57 5.86
CA ALA A 221 3.37 22.83 5.43
C ALA A 221 4.81 23.04 5.94
N ARG A 222 5.36 22.09 6.71
CA ARG A 222 6.74 22.18 7.20
C ARG A 222 7.72 21.86 6.10
N THR A 223 8.91 22.45 6.13
CA THR A 223 10.04 22.19 5.25
C THR A 223 9.67 22.17 3.76
N TYR A 224 9.33 21.02 3.20
CA TYR A 224 9.00 20.85 1.78
C TYR A 224 7.60 21.38 1.42
N GLY A 225 6.71 21.51 2.38
CA GLY A 225 5.38 22.05 2.14
C GLY A 225 5.40 23.51 1.71
N THR A 226 6.34 24.33 2.19
CA THR A 226 6.49 25.72 1.73
C THR A 226 6.87 25.74 0.25
N ILE A 227 7.81 24.89 -0.18
CA ILE A 227 8.24 24.79 -1.59
C ILE A 227 7.09 24.26 -2.46
N MET A 228 6.31 23.31 -1.96
CA MET A 228 5.13 22.80 -2.65
C MET A 228 4.07 23.89 -2.83
N THR A 229 3.86 24.74 -1.81
CA THR A 229 2.94 25.89 -1.90
C THR A 229 3.35 26.82 -3.04
N ASP A 230 4.64 27.15 -3.13
CA ASP A 230 5.16 28.03 -4.18
C ASP A 230 5.03 27.38 -5.56
N ALA A 231 5.32 26.07 -5.67
CA ALA A 231 5.20 25.34 -6.93
C ALA A 231 3.73 25.26 -7.38
N MET A 232 2.79 24.98 -6.46
CA MET A 232 1.36 24.97 -6.75
C MET A 232 0.84 26.36 -7.12
N ALA A 233 1.28 27.42 -6.44
CA ALA A 233 0.89 28.79 -6.77
C ALA A 233 1.32 29.17 -8.20
N LYS A 234 2.53 28.78 -8.63
CA LYS A 234 2.98 29.00 -10.01
C LYS A 234 2.15 28.26 -11.03
N LEU A 235 1.72 27.03 -10.73
CA LEU A 235 0.89 26.22 -11.64
C LEU A 235 -0.56 26.69 -11.71
N LEU A 236 -1.06 27.34 -10.64
CA LEU A 236 -2.39 27.93 -10.61
C LEU A 236 -2.42 29.31 -11.26
N TYR A 237 -1.24 29.93 -11.46
CA TYR A 237 -1.11 31.21 -12.13
C TYR A 237 -1.07 30.99 -13.64
N ASP A 238 -2.14 31.38 -14.33
CA ASP A 238 -2.21 31.36 -15.78
C ASP A 238 -2.29 32.82 -16.27
N GLU A 239 -1.21 33.31 -16.90
CA GLU A 239 -1.12 34.68 -17.42
C GLU A 239 -2.18 35.00 -18.46
N GLU A 240 -2.62 34.02 -19.25
CA GLU A 240 -3.65 34.21 -20.29
C GLU A 240 -5.06 34.34 -19.71
N CYS A 241 -5.31 33.73 -18.56
CA CYS A 241 -6.57 33.86 -17.82
C CYS A 241 -6.59 35.08 -16.89
N PHE A 242 -5.46 35.78 -16.74
CA PHE A 242 -5.31 36.84 -15.75
C PHE A 242 -5.68 38.21 -16.30
N ASN A 243 -6.95 38.39 -16.60
CA ASN A 243 -7.56 39.74 -16.68
C ASN A 243 -7.93 40.27 -15.27
N GLY A 244 -7.17 39.86 -14.23
CA GLY A 244 -7.38 40.33 -12.86
C GLY A 244 -8.23 39.41 -11.99
N GLU A 245 -8.68 38.28 -12.45
CA GLU A 245 -9.44 37.31 -11.67
C GLU A 245 -8.56 36.12 -11.26
N LYS A 246 -8.52 35.85 -9.95
CA LYS A 246 -7.94 34.63 -9.42
C LYS A 246 -8.84 33.46 -9.81
N ILE A 247 -8.23 32.44 -10.40
CA ILE A 247 -8.86 31.12 -10.49
C ILE A 247 -8.75 30.43 -9.14
#